data_e160512ade028e204433812a398bac53
#
_entry.id   e160512ade028e204433812a398bac53
#
_cell.length_a   1.000
_cell.length_b   1.000
_cell.length_c   1.000
_cell.angle_alpha   90.00
_cell.angle_beta   90.00
_cell.angle_gamma   90.00
#
_symmetry.space_group_name_H-M   'P 1'
#
loop_
_entity.id
_entity.type
_entity.pdbx_description
1 polymer ?
#
loop_
_entity_poly.entity_id
_entity_poly.type
_entity_poly.pdbx_seq_one_letter_code
_entity_poly.pdbx_strand_id
1 'polypeptide(L)'
;EAGYNQMMTTVSEFKKMLQIMYDKGYVLVSPHDMAVINDDGTMSRGKIMLPEGKIPFVLSEDDVSYYHYMDGDGFATKLVIDDNGDIKCEYKKADGTVVTGDYDVVPILDSFIKEHPDFSYHGRKGILAMTGYNGVLGYRTDGAYKTKKNLQDDQKAFLKANPDFDYDKEVKAAKKVAKA
;
A
#
# COMPACT_ATOMS: atom_id res chain seq x y z
N GLU A 1 12.67 -13.99 9.70
CA GLU A 1 11.59 -14.41 8.77
C GLU A 1 10.63 -15.44 9.40
N ALA A 2 11.12 -16.50 10.04
CA ALA A 2 10.24 -17.57 10.56
C ALA A 2 9.14 -17.10 11.52
N GLY A 3 9.38 -16.06 12.32
CA GLY A 3 8.37 -15.48 13.21
C GLY A 3 7.29 -14.69 12.48
N TYR A 4 7.64 -14.00 11.42
CA TYR A 4 6.69 -13.21 10.62
C TYR A 4 5.73 -14.10 9.83
N ASN A 5 6.21 -15.21 9.26
CA ASN A 5 5.38 -16.16 8.49
C ASN A 5 4.23 -16.80 9.28
N GLN A 6 4.25 -16.69 10.62
CA GLN A 6 3.14 -17.16 11.46
C GLN A 6 2.04 -16.11 11.66
N MET A 7 2.33 -14.84 11.37
CA MET A 7 1.45 -13.71 11.68
C MET A 7 1.11 -12.85 10.46
N MET A 8 1.96 -12.85 9.42
CA MET A 8 1.81 -12.04 8.23
C MET A 8 1.40 -12.91 7.04
N THR A 9 0.48 -12.38 6.23
CA THR A 9 0.08 -13.00 4.96
C THR A 9 1.23 -12.93 3.95
N THR A 10 1.59 -14.05 3.37
CA THR A 10 2.60 -14.10 2.31
C THR A 10 2.04 -13.63 0.96
N VAL A 11 2.92 -13.20 0.05
CA VAL A 11 2.55 -12.83 -1.32
C VAL A 11 1.76 -13.96 -2.03
N SER A 12 2.18 -15.21 -1.85
CA SER A 12 1.50 -16.36 -2.46
C SER A 12 0.11 -16.62 -1.88
N GLU A 13 -0.05 -16.44 -0.58
CA GLU A 13 -1.36 -16.55 0.09
C GLU A 13 -2.29 -15.43 -0.35
N PHE A 14 -1.81 -14.18 -0.40
CA PHE A 14 -2.63 -13.06 -0.82
C PHE A 14 -3.13 -13.22 -2.27
N LYS A 15 -2.25 -13.62 -3.21
CA LYS A 15 -2.64 -13.93 -4.59
C LYS A 15 -3.70 -15.04 -4.65
N LYS A 16 -3.56 -16.09 -3.83
CA LYS A 16 -4.54 -17.17 -3.73
C LYS A 16 -5.86 -16.69 -3.14
N MET A 17 -5.83 -15.79 -2.14
CA MET A 17 -7.04 -15.19 -1.56
C MET A 17 -7.81 -14.38 -2.59
N LEU A 18 -7.14 -13.54 -3.38
CA LEU A 18 -7.78 -12.78 -4.47
C LEU A 18 -8.46 -13.70 -5.48
N GLN A 19 -7.77 -14.78 -5.91
CA GLN A 19 -8.34 -15.76 -6.83
C GLN A 19 -9.57 -16.46 -6.22
N ILE A 20 -9.51 -16.91 -4.98
CA ILE A 20 -10.65 -17.55 -4.30
C ILE A 20 -11.84 -16.59 -4.18
N MET A 21 -11.59 -15.32 -3.87
CA MET A 21 -12.65 -14.31 -3.78
C MET A 21 -13.29 -14.07 -5.16
N TYR A 22 -12.47 -13.96 -6.20
CA TYR A 22 -12.95 -13.83 -7.58
C TYR A 22 -13.83 -15.01 -8.00
N ASP A 23 -13.36 -16.23 -7.78
CA ASP A 23 -14.08 -17.48 -8.10
C ASP A 23 -15.42 -17.59 -7.34
N LYS A 24 -15.49 -17.03 -6.14
CA LYS A 24 -16.72 -16.97 -5.32
C LYS A 24 -17.64 -15.79 -5.68
N GLY A 25 -17.29 -14.98 -6.68
CA GLY A 25 -18.11 -13.88 -7.17
C GLY A 25 -18.02 -12.61 -6.34
N TYR A 26 -16.98 -12.43 -5.51
CA TYR A 26 -16.75 -11.15 -4.84
C TYR A 26 -16.33 -10.07 -5.82
N VAL A 27 -16.80 -8.84 -5.58
CA VAL A 27 -16.47 -7.64 -6.36
C VAL A 27 -16.02 -6.52 -5.44
N LEU A 28 -14.84 -5.99 -5.70
CA LEU A 28 -14.25 -4.91 -4.93
C LEU A 28 -15.01 -3.59 -5.16
N VAL A 29 -15.47 -2.98 -4.08
CA VAL A 29 -16.13 -1.69 -4.05
C VAL A 29 -15.41 -0.74 -3.10
N SER A 30 -15.68 0.56 -3.23
CA SER A 30 -15.15 1.56 -2.29
C SER A 30 -16.16 1.86 -1.18
N PRO A 31 -15.73 2.18 0.06
CA PRO A 31 -16.60 2.81 1.06
C PRO A 31 -17.29 4.07 0.55
N HIS A 32 -16.66 4.81 -0.37
CA HIS A 32 -17.28 5.99 -1.02
C HIS A 32 -18.47 5.64 -1.92
N ASP A 33 -18.62 4.37 -2.33
CA ASP A 33 -19.80 3.91 -3.04
C ASP A 33 -20.95 3.51 -2.07
N MET A 34 -20.61 3.27 -0.79
CA MET A 34 -21.57 2.87 0.24
C MET A 34 -22.30 4.04 0.88
N ALA A 35 -21.67 5.22 0.89
CA ALA A 35 -22.22 6.44 1.45
C ALA A 35 -21.88 7.65 0.57
N VAL A 36 -22.85 8.54 0.39
CA VAL A 36 -22.73 9.75 -0.41
C VAL A 36 -22.91 10.96 0.49
N ILE A 37 -22.01 11.93 0.35
CA ILE A 37 -22.14 13.23 1.03
C ILE A 37 -23.03 14.10 0.16
N ASN A 38 -24.14 14.58 0.70
CA ASN A 38 -25.10 15.46 0.05
C ASN A 38 -24.60 16.92 0.10
N ASP A 39 -25.19 17.78 -0.73
CA ASP A 39 -24.81 19.21 -0.80
C ASP A 39 -24.96 19.97 0.53
N ASP A 40 -25.88 19.51 1.38
CA ASP A 40 -26.11 20.07 2.73
C ASP A 40 -25.15 19.53 3.80
N GLY A 41 -24.18 18.69 3.42
CA GLY A 41 -23.22 18.06 4.32
C GLY A 41 -23.75 16.82 5.07
N THR A 42 -25.00 16.43 4.86
CA THR A 42 -25.52 15.18 5.41
C THR A 42 -25.05 13.98 4.60
N MET A 43 -25.16 12.78 5.15
CA MET A 43 -24.80 11.54 4.44
C MET A 43 -26.07 10.75 4.11
N SER A 44 -26.10 10.22 2.90
CA SER A 44 -27.11 9.27 2.45
C SER A 44 -26.48 7.94 2.03
N ARG A 45 -27.30 6.89 1.99
CA ARG A 45 -26.87 5.57 1.53
C ARG A 45 -26.51 5.63 0.05
N GLY A 46 -25.32 5.15 -0.30
CA GLY A 46 -24.92 4.93 -1.67
C GLY A 46 -25.66 3.76 -2.33
N LYS A 47 -25.59 3.70 -3.66
CA LYS A 47 -26.22 2.64 -4.45
C LYS A 47 -25.17 1.90 -5.25
N ILE A 48 -24.92 0.65 -4.87
CA ILE A 48 -24.02 -0.26 -5.58
C ILE A 48 -24.89 -1.26 -6.35
N MET A 49 -24.73 -1.31 -7.66
CA MET A 49 -25.48 -2.21 -8.55
C MET A 49 -24.52 -3.23 -9.13
N LEU A 50 -24.63 -4.46 -8.65
CA LEU A 50 -23.85 -5.60 -9.14
C LEU A 50 -24.75 -6.59 -9.88
N PRO A 51 -24.22 -7.41 -10.80
CA PRO A 51 -24.93 -8.54 -11.37
C PRO A 51 -25.42 -9.51 -10.28
N GLU A 52 -26.48 -10.24 -10.59
CA GLU A 52 -27.01 -11.26 -9.70
C GLU A 52 -25.93 -12.29 -9.28
N GLY A 53 -25.89 -12.64 -8.01
CA GLY A 53 -24.93 -13.57 -7.44
C GLY A 53 -23.58 -12.96 -7.10
N LYS A 54 -23.31 -11.70 -7.43
CA LYS A 54 -22.07 -11.02 -7.04
C LYS A 54 -22.18 -10.43 -5.63
N ILE A 55 -21.06 -10.46 -4.89
CA ILE A 55 -20.97 -10.05 -3.48
C ILE A 55 -20.01 -8.87 -3.36
N PRO A 56 -20.46 -7.68 -2.93
CA PRO A 56 -19.56 -6.55 -2.73
C PRO A 56 -18.66 -6.76 -1.51
N PHE A 57 -17.40 -6.35 -1.60
CA PHE A 57 -16.47 -6.28 -0.46
C PHE A 57 -15.59 -5.06 -0.55
N VAL A 58 -15.04 -4.65 0.59
CA VAL A 58 -14.03 -3.60 0.70
C VAL A 58 -12.73 -4.24 1.15
N LEU A 59 -11.62 -3.86 0.52
CA LEU A 59 -10.28 -4.19 0.95
C LEU A 59 -9.63 -2.95 1.56
N SER A 60 -9.10 -3.07 2.77
CA SER A 60 -8.26 -2.02 3.38
C SER A 60 -6.94 -2.61 3.82
N GLU A 61 -5.89 -1.83 3.68
CA GLU A 61 -4.56 -2.10 4.19
C GLU A 61 -4.16 -0.94 5.09
N ASP A 62 -3.76 -1.24 6.31
CA ASP A 62 -3.31 -0.24 7.26
C ASP A 62 -1.79 -0.22 7.39
N ASP A 63 -1.31 0.85 8.02
CA ASP A 63 0.07 1.20 8.27
C ASP A 63 0.83 1.68 7.01
N VAL A 64 1.21 0.83 6.10
CA VAL A 64 1.94 1.13 4.84
C VAL A 64 3.13 2.08 5.05
N SER A 65 3.88 1.88 6.14
CA SER A 65 5.04 2.70 6.52
C SER A 65 6.35 2.10 6.05
N TYR A 66 6.42 0.77 5.91
CA TYR A 66 7.64 0.04 5.51
C TYR A 66 8.82 0.40 6.40
N TYR A 67 8.86 -0.18 7.60
CA TYR A 67 9.85 0.14 8.62
C TYR A 67 11.24 -0.39 8.28
N HIS A 68 12.27 0.41 8.52
CA HIS A 68 13.67 0.03 8.24
C HIS A 68 14.15 -1.18 9.02
N TYR A 69 13.64 -1.40 10.24
CA TYR A 69 14.03 -2.58 11.03
C TYR A 69 13.52 -3.90 10.43
N MET A 70 12.63 -3.83 9.42
CA MET A 70 12.12 -4.98 8.68
C MET A 70 12.85 -5.19 7.34
N ASP A 71 13.80 -4.32 6.97
CA ASP A 71 14.56 -4.42 5.73
C ASP A 71 15.35 -5.73 5.69
N GLY A 72 15.13 -6.54 4.65
CA GLY A 72 15.78 -7.85 4.50
C GLY A 72 15.05 -9.02 5.16
N ASP A 73 13.96 -8.77 5.90
CA ASP A 73 13.15 -9.80 6.56
C ASP A 73 11.98 -10.32 5.68
N GLY A 74 12.02 -10.02 4.39
CA GLY A 74 11.03 -10.51 3.43
C GLY A 74 9.92 -9.51 3.09
N PHE A 75 9.99 -8.28 3.61
CA PHE A 75 9.04 -7.21 3.33
C PHE A 75 9.50 -6.29 2.20
N ALA A 76 8.54 -5.68 1.51
CA ALA A 76 8.82 -4.55 0.63
C ALA A 76 9.38 -3.37 1.45
N THR A 77 10.11 -2.47 0.81
CA THR A 77 10.74 -1.32 1.47
C THR A 77 10.05 0.00 1.17
N LYS A 78 9.38 0.11 0.02
CA LYS A 78 8.54 1.26 -0.35
C LYS A 78 7.75 1.00 -1.63
N LEU A 79 6.71 1.81 -1.86
CA LEU A 79 6.03 1.91 -3.15
C LEU A 79 6.81 2.84 -4.09
N VAL A 80 6.88 2.47 -5.36
CA VAL A 80 7.54 3.24 -6.42
C VAL A 80 6.68 3.25 -7.69
N ILE A 81 6.96 4.16 -8.60
CA ILE A 81 6.39 4.15 -9.95
C ILE A 81 7.46 3.60 -10.89
N ASP A 82 7.15 2.54 -11.63
CA ASP A 82 8.05 1.97 -12.61
C ASP A 82 8.12 2.78 -13.92
N ASP A 83 8.92 2.33 -14.88
CA ASP A 83 9.10 3.02 -16.17
C ASP A 83 7.83 3.02 -17.04
N ASN A 84 6.86 2.14 -16.75
CA ASN A 84 5.58 2.09 -17.44
C ASN A 84 4.51 3.00 -16.78
N GLY A 85 4.83 3.58 -15.62
CA GLY A 85 3.91 4.39 -14.82
C GLY A 85 3.05 3.57 -13.85
N ASP A 86 3.33 2.27 -13.68
CA ASP A 86 2.63 1.40 -12.75
C ASP A 86 3.21 1.50 -11.34
N ILE A 87 2.34 1.37 -10.32
CA ILE A 87 2.78 1.26 -8.93
C ILE A 87 3.39 -0.13 -8.72
N LYS A 88 4.60 -0.15 -8.16
CA LYS A 88 5.36 -1.33 -7.78
C LYS A 88 5.95 -1.16 -6.39
N CYS A 89 6.56 -2.21 -5.86
CA CYS A 89 7.36 -2.13 -4.63
C CYS A 89 8.84 -2.26 -4.94
N GLU A 90 9.67 -1.54 -4.20
CA GLU A 90 11.06 -1.95 -4.00
C GLU A 90 11.11 -3.08 -2.96
N TYR A 91 11.99 -4.04 -3.20
CA TYR A 91 12.24 -5.16 -2.31
C TYR A 91 13.75 -5.38 -2.21
N LYS A 92 14.27 -5.42 -0.97
CA LYS A 92 15.67 -5.68 -0.70
C LYS A 92 15.87 -7.16 -0.39
N LYS A 93 16.59 -7.85 -1.26
CA LYS A 93 16.95 -9.26 -1.08
C LYS A 93 17.98 -9.44 0.04
N ALA A 94 18.13 -10.67 0.53
CA ALA A 94 19.11 -11.02 1.57
C ALA A 94 20.58 -10.72 1.17
N ASP A 95 20.89 -10.73 -0.14
CA ASP A 95 22.21 -10.37 -0.67
C ASP A 95 22.42 -8.84 -0.80
N GLY A 96 21.42 -8.03 -0.38
CA GLY A 96 21.45 -6.57 -0.47
C GLY A 96 20.97 -6.01 -1.82
N THR A 97 20.73 -6.86 -2.82
CA THR A 97 20.20 -6.40 -4.13
C THR A 97 18.79 -5.84 -3.97
N VAL A 98 18.56 -4.66 -4.53
CA VAL A 98 17.22 -4.05 -4.60
C VAL A 98 16.60 -4.39 -5.95
N VAL A 99 15.36 -4.88 -5.92
CA VAL A 99 14.57 -5.22 -7.10
C VAL A 99 13.21 -4.54 -7.02
N THR A 100 12.56 -4.34 -8.17
CA THR A 100 11.22 -3.74 -8.27
C THR A 100 10.22 -4.80 -8.75
N GLY A 101 9.03 -4.84 -8.16
CA GLY A 101 8.00 -5.81 -8.55
C GLY A 101 6.77 -5.77 -7.66
N ASP A 102 5.94 -6.82 -7.79
CA ASP A 102 4.68 -6.98 -7.05
C ASP A 102 4.92 -7.73 -5.73
N TYR A 103 5.40 -7.00 -4.73
CA TYR A 103 5.80 -7.58 -3.44
C TYR A 103 4.89 -7.20 -2.27
N ASP A 104 3.80 -6.46 -2.53
CA ASP A 104 2.83 -6.08 -1.50
C ASP A 104 1.42 -5.92 -2.09
N VAL A 105 0.44 -5.64 -1.24
CA VAL A 105 -1.00 -5.59 -1.55
C VAL A 105 -1.30 -4.70 -2.74
N VAL A 106 -0.79 -3.46 -2.77
CA VAL A 106 -1.10 -2.47 -3.81
C VAL A 106 -0.76 -2.98 -5.22
N PRO A 107 0.50 -3.31 -5.57
CA PRO A 107 0.83 -3.74 -6.92
C PRO A 107 0.26 -5.12 -7.26
N ILE A 108 0.09 -6.01 -6.29
CA ILE A 108 -0.51 -7.32 -6.51
C ILE A 108 -1.99 -7.16 -6.88
N LEU A 109 -2.72 -6.31 -6.15
CA LEU A 109 -4.13 -6.03 -6.45
C LEU A 109 -4.30 -5.35 -7.81
N ASP A 110 -3.44 -4.38 -8.14
CA ASP A 110 -3.46 -3.70 -9.43
C ASP A 110 -3.23 -4.66 -10.59
N SER A 111 -2.27 -5.57 -10.47
CA SER A 111 -2.01 -6.61 -11.46
C SER A 111 -3.19 -7.56 -11.59
N PHE A 112 -3.81 -7.96 -10.47
CA PHE A 112 -4.98 -8.83 -10.47
C PHE A 112 -6.20 -8.17 -11.13
N ILE A 113 -6.48 -6.89 -10.85
CA ILE A 113 -7.58 -6.14 -11.48
C ILE A 113 -7.33 -5.97 -13.00
N LYS A 114 -6.09 -5.78 -13.44
CA LYS A 114 -5.77 -5.72 -14.86
C LYS A 114 -6.10 -7.05 -15.58
N GLU A 115 -5.87 -8.18 -14.94
CA GLU A 115 -6.20 -9.52 -15.47
C GLU A 115 -7.70 -9.83 -15.35
N HIS A 116 -8.38 -9.31 -14.32
CA HIS A 116 -9.78 -9.55 -13.99
C HIS A 116 -10.54 -8.21 -13.78
N PRO A 117 -10.85 -7.45 -14.84
CA PRO A 117 -11.47 -6.13 -14.69
C PRO A 117 -12.86 -6.15 -14.02
N ASP A 118 -13.58 -7.27 -14.13
CA ASP A 118 -14.89 -7.48 -13.49
C ASP A 118 -14.80 -7.78 -11.97
N PHE A 119 -13.59 -7.95 -11.44
CA PHE A 119 -13.34 -8.02 -9.99
C PHE A 119 -13.49 -6.65 -9.31
N SER A 120 -13.45 -5.55 -10.06
CA SER A 120 -13.47 -4.17 -9.55
C SER A 120 -14.70 -3.41 -10.05
N TYR A 121 -15.51 -2.90 -9.13
CA TYR A 121 -16.67 -2.05 -9.45
C TYR A 121 -16.19 -0.67 -9.91
N HIS A 122 -16.39 -0.35 -11.18
CA HIS A 122 -15.97 0.92 -11.80
C HIS A 122 -14.48 1.26 -11.61
N GLY A 123 -13.60 0.26 -11.57
CA GLY A 123 -12.17 0.45 -11.37
C GLY A 123 -11.78 0.80 -9.93
N ARG A 124 -12.67 0.54 -8.94
CA ARG A 124 -12.35 0.75 -7.52
C ARG A 124 -11.21 -0.15 -7.08
N LYS A 125 -10.38 0.39 -6.20
CA LYS A 125 -9.25 -0.30 -5.59
C LYS A 125 -9.42 -0.36 -4.06
N GLY A 126 -8.45 -0.95 -3.37
CA GLY A 126 -8.41 -0.94 -1.92
C GLY A 126 -8.21 0.46 -1.33
N ILE A 127 -8.37 0.56 -0.02
CA ILE A 127 -8.11 1.79 0.74
C ILE A 127 -6.85 1.58 1.59
N LEU A 128 -5.96 2.58 1.56
CA LEU A 128 -4.79 2.62 2.43
C LEU A 128 -5.09 3.50 3.64
N ALA A 129 -5.04 2.90 4.84
CA ALA A 129 -5.18 3.58 6.12
C ALA A 129 -3.80 3.88 6.70
N MET A 130 -3.15 4.93 6.23
CA MET A 130 -1.78 5.27 6.59
C MET A 130 -1.67 5.82 8.00
N THR A 131 -0.81 5.23 8.85
CA THR A 131 -0.55 5.70 10.23
C THR A 131 0.41 6.88 10.28
N GLY A 132 1.30 7.01 9.30
CA GLY A 132 2.27 8.10 9.21
C GLY A 132 3.48 7.95 10.13
N TYR A 133 3.60 6.88 10.91
CA TYR A 133 4.78 6.63 11.74
C TYR A 133 6.03 6.45 10.85
N ASN A 134 7.12 7.18 11.14
CA ASN A 134 8.32 7.29 10.30
C ASN A 134 8.09 7.87 8.89
N GLY A 135 6.85 7.97 8.45
CA GLY A 135 6.48 8.46 7.13
C GLY A 135 5.38 7.64 6.48
N VAL A 136 5.26 7.69 5.17
CA VAL A 136 4.21 7.06 4.39
C VAL A 136 4.76 6.37 3.15
N LEU A 137 4.17 5.25 2.75
CA LEU A 137 4.49 4.53 1.51
C LEU A 137 5.98 4.11 1.39
N GLY A 138 6.69 4.02 2.54
CA GLY A 138 8.12 3.73 2.60
C GLY A 138 9.03 4.96 2.51
N TYR A 139 8.47 6.16 2.33
CA TYR A 139 9.22 7.42 2.32
C TYR A 139 9.30 8.03 3.71
N ARG A 140 10.46 8.55 4.10
CA ARG A 140 10.74 9.09 5.44
C ARG A 140 10.27 10.54 5.55
N THR A 141 8.95 10.71 5.68
CA THR A 141 8.25 12.00 5.64
C THR A 141 7.84 12.51 7.01
N ASP A 142 8.16 11.81 8.10
CA ASP A 142 7.96 12.32 9.47
C ASP A 142 8.76 13.61 9.66
N GLY A 143 8.13 14.61 10.28
CA GLY A 143 8.74 15.93 10.54
C GLY A 143 10.00 15.88 11.41
N ALA A 144 10.20 14.80 12.19
CA ALA A 144 11.42 14.61 12.98
C ALA A 144 12.66 14.49 12.08
N TYR A 145 12.55 13.88 10.90
CA TYR A 145 13.66 13.83 9.93
C TYR A 145 14.06 15.21 9.41
N LYS A 146 13.10 16.11 9.22
CA LYS A 146 13.36 17.50 8.79
C LYS A 146 14.03 18.33 9.89
N THR A 147 13.44 18.29 11.07
CA THR A 147 13.88 19.12 12.19
C THR A 147 15.09 18.57 12.91
N LYS A 148 15.37 17.27 12.75
CA LYS A 148 16.37 16.49 13.50
C LYS A 148 16.21 16.58 15.03
N LYS A 149 14.95 16.85 15.48
CA LYS A 149 14.58 16.92 16.90
C LYS A 149 13.70 15.74 17.26
N ASN A 150 13.84 15.26 18.51
CA ASN A 150 13.06 14.15 19.06
C ASN A 150 13.11 12.85 18.20
N LEU A 151 14.22 12.63 17.53
CA LEU A 151 14.42 11.43 16.72
C LEU A 151 14.42 10.18 17.60
N GLN A 152 13.68 9.17 17.15
CA GLN A 152 13.76 7.81 17.67
C GLN A 152 15.12 7.18 17.30
N ASP A 153 15.49 6.07 17.93
CA ASP A 153 16.82 5.48 17.72
C ASP A 153 16.98 4.88 16.30
N ASP A 154 15.91 4.32 15.74
CA ASP A 154 15.87 3.85 14.34
C ASP A 154 16.00 5.02 13.34
N GLN A 155 15.36 6.17 13.61
CA GLN A 155 15.48 7.38 12.80
C GLN A 155 16.89 7.96 12.84
N LYS A 156 17.54 7.97 14.01
CA LYS A 156 18.95 8.37 14.16
C LYS A 156 19.88 7.45 13.37
N ALA A 157 19.65 6.13 13.50
CA ALA A 157 20.43 5.12 12.77
C ALA A 157 20.29 5.30 11.26
N PHE A 158 19.06 5.53 10.77
CA PHE A 158 18.79 5.80 9.36
C PHE A 158 19.53 7.04 8.87
N LEU A 159 19.44 8.18 9.54
CA LEU A 159 20.13 9.40 9.14
C LEU A 159 21.66 9.26 9.17
N LYS A 160 22.19 8.47 10.12
CA LYS A 160 23.62 8.14 10.17
C LYS A 160 24.08 7.29 8.97
N ALA A 161 23.25 6.34 8.56
CA ALA A 161 23.51 5.48 7.39
C ALA A 161 23.30 6.20 6.04
N ASN A 162 22.51 7.29 6.04
CA ASN A 162 22.16 8.05 4.84
C ASN A 162 22.52 9.54 5.03
N PRO A 163 23.81 9.92 5.00
CA PRO A 163 24.27 11.29 5.28
C PRO A 163 23.74 12.30 4.25
N ASP A 164 23.48 11.86 3.01
CA ASP A 164 22.96 12.68 1.91
C ASP A 164 21.42 12.73 1.86
N PHE A 165 20.73 12.25 2.91
CA PHE A 165 19.28 12.27 2.99
C PHE A 165 18.72 13.69 2.87
N ASP A 166 17.81 13.88 1.90
CA ASP A 166 17.13 15.14 1.61
C ASP A 166 15.63 14.96 1.86
N TYR A 167 15.15 15.54 2.96
CA TYR A 167 13.77 15.46 3.38
C TYR A 167 12.78 16.00 2.32
N ASP A 168 13.10 17.12 1.67
CA ASP A 168 12.17 17.76 0.71
C ASP A 168 12.05 16.94 -0.58
N LYS A 169 13.13 16.26 -1.00
CA LYS A 169 13.09 15.27 -2.10
C LYS A 169 12.26 14.07 -1.72
N GLU A 170 12.40 13.57 -0.50
CA GLU A 170 11.64 12.43 0.01
C GLU A 170 10.14 12.72 0.01
N VAL A 171 9.73 13.87 0.55
CA VAL A 171 8.32 14.32 0.54
C VAL A 171 7.79 14.48 -0.89
N LYS A 172 8.61 15.02 -1.81
CA LYS A 172 8.21 15.15 -3.22
C LYS A 172 7.98 13.79 -3.88
N ALA A 173 8.86 12.82 -3.61
CA ALA A 173 8.73 11.46 -4.13
C ALA A 173 7.47 10.76 -3.56
N ALA A 174 7.25 10.83 -2.25
CA ALA A 174 6.04 10.30 -1.61
C ALA A 174 4.76 10.87 -2.23
N LYS A 175 4.70 12.21 -2.42
CA LYS A 175 3.56 12.87 -3.05
C LYS A 175 3.33 12.43 -4.50
N LYS A 176 4.39 12.12 -5.24
CA LYS A 176 4.28 11.62 -6.62
C LYS A 176 3.63 10.24 -6.63
N VAL A 177 4.07 9.33 -5.75
CA VAL A 177 3.51 7.97 -5.63
C VAL A 177 2.07 8.03 -5.11
N ALA A 178 1.77 8.85 -4.10
CA ALA A 178 0.43 8.99 -3.55
C ALA A 178 -0.60 9.57 -4.54
N LYS A 179 -0.17 10.13 -5.66
CA LYS A 179 -1.05 10.67 -6.71
C LYS A 179 -1.26 9.69 -7.87
N ALA A 180 -0.40 8.73 -8.03
CA ALA A 180 -0.49 7.71 -9.06
C ALA A 180 -1.48 6.62 -8.67
#